data_a8e3a2925852490f121e16b4ba086abc
#
_entry.id   a8e3a2925852490f121e16b4ba086abc
#
_cell.length_a   1.000
_cell.length_b   1.000
_cell.length_c   1.000
_cell.angle_alpha   90.00
_cell.angle_beta   90.00
_cell.angle_gamma   90.00
#
_symmetry.space_group_name_H-M   'P 1'
#
loop_
_entity.id
_entity.type
_entity.pdbx_description
1 polymer ?
#
loop_
_entity_poly.entity_id
_entity_poly.type
_entity_poly.pdbx_seq_one_letter_code
_entity_poly.pdbx_strand_id
1 'polypeptide(L)'
;MNILEQFISLTNTILWSYILIAMLIGLGLYFSIKLKFVQITHLGEMVRLMSDGLTGKTRKKGSVSSFQAFCMSSAARIGIGNLAGVALAISMGGPGAVFWMWVIAIIGASSSFVESTLAQIYKVKDGSGFRGGPAYYMEKGLNKRWMGIWFSILITVSYGLIFNSVQANTVTLAFKNAFGLERYIVGIVLAVLVAVIIFGGVKSIARMSEMIVPPMALIYIAVAIFVVIKNFYLIPDVFTEIFKGAFGLDSAVGGGIGAAMKYGIQRGLFANEAGMGSAPNAAATADVTHPAKQGFIQTIGVLVDTFLVCTSTAFIVLCSGAYKATNLEGIELTQNALSSQIGPWASSFLAIIIFLFAFSSLLGNYYYGETNIEFIKQSKTWLTIYRLAVVGMVLFGSVATLQVVWNMADLFMGLMVITNLIAITLLGRFAYAALADYVRQKKQGKDPVFRADSIPGLTNTECWDKSAVTDKEKAV
;
A
#
# COMPACT_ATOMS: atom_id res chain seq x y z
N MET A 1 -2.28 -14.75 28.12
CA MET A 1 -2.76 -14.69 26.73
C MET A 1 -4.06 -15.45 26.61
N ASN A 2 -5.08 -14.84 26.03
CA ASN A 2 -6.37 -15.49 25.77
C ASN A 2 -6.18 -16.54 24.65
N ILE A 3 -7.02 -17.59 24.59
CA ILE A 3 -6.96 -18.67 23.58
C ILE A 3 -6.95 -18.07 22.16
N LEU A 4 -7.72 -17.02 21.92
CA LEU A 4 -7.76 -16.32 20.63
C LEU A 4 -6.41 -15.67 20.26
N GLU A 5 -5.75 -15.04 21.22
CA GLU A 5 -4.43 -14.43 21.00
C GLU A 5 -3.35 -15.48 20.69
N GLN A 6 -3.42 -16.63 21.35
CA GLN A 6 -2.52 -17.75 21.09
C GLN A 6 -2.73 -18.31 19.67
N PHE A 7 -3.99 -18.48 19.25
CA PHE A 7 -4.33 -18.92 17.91
C PHE A 7 -3.83 -17.96 16.84
N ILE A 8 -4.06 -16.65 17.01
CA ILE A 8 -3.60 -15.61 16.09
C ILE A 8 -2.06 -15.62 16.01
N SER A 9 -1.38 -15.68 17.14
CA SER A 9 0.09 -15.69 17.20
C SER A 9 0.69 -16.93 16.52
N LEU A 10 0.15 -18.12 16.76
CA LEU A 10 0.58 -19.36 16.11
C LEU A 10 0.37 -19.29 14.61
N THR A 11 -0.82 -18.87 14.18
CA THR A 11 -1.15 -18.73 12.75
C THR A 11 -0.24 -17.73 12.07
N ASN A 12 0.01 -16.56 12.67
CA ASN A 12 0.96 -15.58 12.17
C ASN A 12 2.38 -16.15 12.05
N THR A 13 2.82 -16.94 13.02
CA THR A 13 4.14 -17.57 12.96
C THR A 13 4.26 -18.52 11.77
N ILE A 14 3.26 -19.36 11.52
CA ILE A 14 3.25 -20.28 10.37
C ILE A 14 3.21 -19.50 9.05
N LEU A 15 2.31 -18.53 8.94
CA LEU A 15 2.14 -17.73 7.73
C LEU A 15 3.40 -16.95 7.38
N TRP A 16 3.96 -16.19 8.33
CA TRP A 16 5.05 -15.25 8.07
C TRP A 16 6.45 -15.87 8.13
N SER A 17 6.65 -16.98 8.84
CA SER A 17 7.97 -17.59 8.89
C SER A 17 8.21 -18.59 7.77
N TYR A 18 7.16 -19.20 7.19
CA TYR A 18 7.34 -20.28 6.23
C TYR A 18 6.65 -20.02 4.89
N ILE A 19 5.38 -19.62 4.87
CA ILE A 19 4.56 -19.57 3.66
C ILE A 19 4.79 -18.29 2.88
N LEU A 20 4.53 -17.14 3.52
CA LEU A 20 4.47 -15.85 2.84
C LEU A 20 5.82 -15.38 2.34
N ILE A 21 6.89 -15.57 3.13
CA ILE A 21 8.25 -15.20 2.70
C ILE A 21 8.61 -15.95 1.43
N ALA A 22 8.40 -17.28 1.40
CA ALA A 22 8.69 -18.10 0.22
C ALA A 22 7.84 -17.71 -0.99
N MET A 23 6.53 -17.46 -0.78
CA MET A 23 5.64 -17.03 -1.86
C MET A 23 5.99 -15.65 -2.40
N LEU A 24 6.22 -14.67 -1.53
CA LEU A 24 6.52 -13.29 -1.94
C LEU A 24 7.83 -13.19 -2.69
N ILE A 25 8.90 -13.82 -2.19
CA ILE A 25 10.20 -13.85 -2.86
C ILE A 25 10.11 -14.67 -4.15
N GLY A 26 9.59 -15.89 -4.08
CA GLY A 26 9.53 -16.79 -5.22
C GLY A 26 8.67 -16.27 -6.37
N LEU A 27 7.44 -15.84 -6.08
CA LEU A 27 6.54 -15.30 -7.11
C LEU A 27 6.95 -13.91 -7.56
N GLY A 28 7.46 -13.06 -6.66
CA GLY A 28 7.98 -11.74 -7.05
C GLY A 28 9.17 -11.85 -8.01
N LEU A 29 10.11 -12.78 -7.78
CA LEU A 29 11.19 -13.08 -8.70
C LEU A 29 10.66 -13.67 -10.01
N TYR A 30 9.70 -14.61 -9.94
CA TYR A 30 9.05 -15.16 -11.14
C TYR A 30 8.43 -14.08 -12.01
N PHE A 31 7.66 -13.15 -11.42
CA PHE A 31 7.09 -12.03 -12.16
C PHE A 31 8.16 -11.07 -12.70
N SER A 32 9.20 -10.78 -11.91
CA SER A 32 10.32 -9.94 -12.35
C SER A 32 10.99 -10.51 -13.60
N ILE A 33 11.25 -11.82 -13.62
CA ILE A 33 11.85 -12.50 -14.79
C ILE A 33 10.89 -12.48 -15.99
N LYS A 34 9.60 -12.82 -15.79
CA LYS A 34 8.58 -12.82 -16.87
C LYS A 34 8.36 -11.44 -17.48
N LEU A 35 8.44 -10.39 -16.67
CA LEU A 35 8.30 -8.99 -17.09
C LEU A 35 9.65 -8.35 -17.48
N LYS A 36 10.76 -9.13 -17.55
CA LYS A 36 12.10 -8.65 -17.86
C LYS A 36 12.54 -7.49 -16.96
N PHE A 37 12.27 -7.62 -15.66
CA PHE A 37 12.57 -6.61 -14.65
C PHE A 37 11.97 -5.24 -14.98
N VAL A 38 10.67 -5.23 -15.33
CA VAL A 38 9.91 -4.03 -15.70
C VAL A 38 10.11 -2.87 -14.72
N GLN A 39 10.19 -3.18 -13.42
CA GLN A 39 10.40 -2.21 -12.34
C GLN A 39 11.74 -1.48 -12.41
N ILE A 40 12.70 -1.97 -13.18
CA ILE A 40 14.02 -1.35 -13.39
C ILE A 40 14.13 -0.85 -14.83
N THR A 41 13.77 -1.68 -15.82
CA THR A 41 14.00 -1.41 -17.23
C THR A 41 13.10 -0.31 -17.80
N HIS A 42 11.97 0.00 -17.13
CA HIS A 42 10.97 0.97 -17.60
C HIS A 42 10.76 2.15 -16.63
N LEU A 43 11.74 2.44 -15.75
CA LEU A 43 11.64 3.57 -14.80
C LEU A 43 11.36 4.90 -15.49
N GLY A 44 12.03 5.19 -16.61
CA GLY A 44 11.80 6.42 -17.38
C GLY A 44 10.36 6.54 -17.89
N GLU A 45 9.74 5.43 -18.32
CA GLU A 45 8.35 5.43 -18.77
C GLU A 45 7.38 5.62 -17.58
N MET A 46 7.68 5.06 -16.41
CA MET A 46 6.89 5.25 -15.19
C MET A 46 6.88 6.73 -14.77
N VAL A 47 8.04 7.37 -14.74
CA VAL A 47 8.17 8.80 -14.41
C VAL A 47 7.42 9.66 -15.44
N ARG A 48 7.54 9.34 -16.74
CA ARG A 48 6.82 10.05 -17.79
C ARG A 48 5.30 9.96 -17.59
N LEU A 49 4.77 8.76 -17.34
CA LEU A 49 3.33 8.55 -17.15
C LEU A 49 2.81 9.26 -15.90
N MET A 50 3.61 9.35 -14.83
CA MET A 50 3.28 10.15 -13.64
C MET A 50 3.18 11.64 -13.98
N SER A 51 4.15 12.17 -14.74
CA SER A 51 4.17 13.58 -15.18
C SER A 51 2.99 13.91 -16.10
N ASP A 52 2.68 13.02 -17.07
CA ASP A 52 1.53 13.19 -17.96
C ASP A 52 0.20 13.20 -17.18
N GLY A 53 0.09 12.39 -16.14
CA GLY A 53 -1.06 12.36 -15.23
C GLY A 53 -1.27 13.65 -14.45
N LEU A 54 -0.19 14.34 -14.07
CA LEU A 54 -0.22 15.64 -13.38
C LEU A 54 -0.72 16.78 -14.30
N THR A 55 -0.32 16.76 -15.58
CA THR A 55 -0.65 17.85 -16.52
C THR A 55 -2.10 17.85 -17.00
N GLY A 56 -2.87 16.82 -16.68
CA GLY A 56 -4.31 16.75 -16.97
C GLY A 56 -4.71 16.68 -18.45
N LYS A 57 -3.74 16.49 -19.36
CA LYS A 57 -3.96 16.48 -20.83
C LYS A 57 -4.96 15.43 -21.34
N THR A 58 -5.29 14.42 -20.52
CA THR A 58 -6.15 13.29 -20.92
C THR A 58 -7.46 13.18 -20.13
N ARG A 59 -7.85 14.24 -19.40
CA ARG A 59 -8.98 14.18 -18.45
C ARG A 59 -10.33 14.33 -19.14
N LYS A 60 -11.14 13.28 -19.21
CA LYS A 60 -12.57 13.37 -19.49
C LYS A 60 -13.32 13.90 -18.26
N LYS A 61 -14.24 14.86 -18.47
CA LYS A 61 -15.04 15.46 -17.38
C LYS A 61 -15.83 14.35 -16.65
N GLY A 62 -15.51 14.14 -15.37
CA GLY A 62 -16.20 13.15 -14.51
C GLY A 62 -15.49 11.81 -14.31
N SER A 63 -14.38 11.50 -15.02
CA SER A 63 -13.56 10.30 -14.80
C SER A 63 -12.41 10.56 -13.82
N VAL A 64 -11.91 9.49 -13.20
CA VAL A 64 -10.71 9.51 -12.35
C VAL A 64 -9.46 9.48 -13.23
N SER A 65 -8.55 10.43 -13.04
CA SER A 65 -7.28 10.45 -13.78
C SER A 65 -6.30 9.39 -13.26
N SER A 66 -5.26 9.08 -14.06
CA SER A 66 -4.19 8.19 -13.63
C SER A 66 -3.50 8.67 -12.34
N PHE A 67 -3.28 9.98 -12.22
CA PHE A 67 -2.67 10.57 -11.04
C PHE A 67 -3.61 10.52 -9.82
N GLN A 68 -4.90 10.75 -10.00
CA GLN A 68 -5.87 10.60 -8.92
C GLN A 68 -5.95 9.15 -8.42
N ALA A 69 -5.95 8.17 -9.32
CA ALA A 69 -5.90 6.75 -8.94
C ALA A 69 -4.60 6.40 -8.20
N PHE A 70 -3.47 7.00 -8.61
CA PHE A 70 -2.20 6.89 -7.88
C PHE A 70 -2.31 7.51 -6.48
N CYS A 71 -2.86 8.70 -6.34
CA CYS A 71 -3.03 9.34 -5.04
C CYS A 71 -3.98 8.54 -4.12
N MET A 72 -5.04 7.93 -4.67
CA MET A 72 -5.94 7.05 -3.91
C MET A 72 -5.21 5.80 -3.39
N SER A 73 -4.41 5.13 -4.23
CA SER A 73 -3.62 3.98 -3.79
C SER A 73 -2.49 4.40 -2.83
N SER A 74 -1.87 5.56 -3.07
CA SER A 74 -0.85 6.10 -2.18
C SER A 74 -1.42 6.58 -0.85
N ALA A 75 -2.68 7.00 -0.79
CA ALA A 75 -3.35 7.36 0.45
C ALA A 75 -3.46 6.17 1.42
N ALA A 76 -3.78 4.97 0.90
CA ALA A 76 -3.77 3.76 1.72
C ALA A 76 -2.34 3.32 2.08
N ARG A 77 -1.43 3.36 1.12
CA ARG A 77 -0.04 2.90 1.19
C ARG A 77 0.83 3.79 2.07
N ILE A 78 0.87 5.11 1.78
CA ILE A 78 1.66 6.08 2.54
C ILE A 78 0.89 6.45 3.82
N GLY A 79 1.09 5.66 4.85
CA GLY A 79 0.38 5.75 6.11
C GLY A 79 1.28 5.45 7.31
N ILE A 80 0.69 4.92 8.35
CA ILE A 80 1.43 4.55 9.56
C ILE A 80 2.44 3.42 9.32
N GLY A 81 2.27 2.62 8.27
CA GLY A 81 3.25 1.59 7.88
C GLY A 81 4.64 2.16 7.66
N ASN A 82 4.71 3.33 7.04
CA ASN A 82 5.97 4.00 6.74
C ASN A 82 6.66 4.63 7.96
N LEU A 83 5.90 4.98 9.00
CA LEU A 83 6.43 5.61 10.19
C LEU A 83 6.54 4.63 11.37
N ALA A 84 5.40 4.12 11.84
CA ALA A 84 5.37 3.19 12.95
C ALA A 84 5.79 1.77 12.54
N GLY A 85 5.41 1.32 11.32
CA GLY A 85 5.78 0.00 10.81
C GLY A 85 7.27 -0.16 10.59
N VAL A 86 7.96 0.84 10.04
CA VAL A 86 9.43 0.84 9.87
C VAL A 86 10.14 0.79 11.22
N ALA A 87 9.68 1.59 12.20
CA ALA A 87 10.23 1.57 13.54
C ALA A 87 10.01 0.20 14.22
N LEU A 88 8.84 -0.44 14.05
CA LEU A 88 8.60 -1.81 14.49
C LEU A 88 9.52 -2.82 13.80
N ALA A 89 9.79 -2.68 12.49
CA ALA A 89 10.72 -3.53 11.80
C ALA A 89 12.12 -3.46 12.41
N ILE A 90 12.58 -2.24 12.72
CA ILE A 90 13.91 -2.00 13.31
C ILE A 90 13.97 -2.48 14.77
N SER A 91 12.95 -2.23 15.59
CA SER A 91 12.93 -2.66 16.99
C SER A 91 12.89 -4.19 17.13
N MET A 92 12.15 -4.89 16.26
CA MET A 92 11.96 -6.34 16.33
C MET A 92 12.95 -7.15 15.48
N GLY A 93 13.42 -6.60 14.36
CA GLY A 93 14.29 -7.27 13.39
C GLY A 93 15.69 -6.66 13.28
N GLY A 94 15.97 -5.60 14.03
CA GLY A 94 17.23 -4.86 13.95
C GLY A 94 17.36 -4.02 12.66
N PRO A 95 18.50 -3.32 12.48
CA PRO A 95 18.77 -2.51 11.29
C PRO A 95 18.67 -3.26 9.98
N GLY A 96 19.02 -4.55 9.99
CA GLY A 96 18.94 -5.43 8.82
C GLY A 96 17.54 -5.60 8.21
N ALA A 97 16.48 -5.33 8.98
CA ALA A 97 15.12 -5.35 8.47
C ALA A 97 14.92 -4.34 7.33
N VAL A 98 15.63 -3.21 7.34
CA VAL A 98 15.55 -2.19 6.28
C VAL A 98 16.04 -2.74 4.94
N PHE A 99 17.13 -3.53 4.94
CA PHE A 99 17.60 -4.20 3.72
C PHE A 99 16.52 -5.11 3.11
N TRP A 100 15.87 -5.91 3.94
CA TRP A 100 14.81 -6.82 3.48
C TRP A 100 13.54 -6.08 3.04
N MET A 101 13.26 -4.89 3.61
CA MET A 101 12.22 -3.99 3.08
C MET A 101 12.56 -3.52 1.66
N TRP A 102 13.81 -3.15 1.38
CA TRP A 102 14.24 -2.76 0.02
C TRP A 102 14.14 -3.93 -0.97
N VAL A 103 14.60 -5.11 -0.55
CA VAL A 103 14.53 -6.31 -1.39
C VAL A 103 13.10 -6.63 -1.76
N ILE A 104 12.18 -6.67 -0.78
CA ILE A 104 10.78 -7.00 -1.07
C ILE A 104 10.08 -5.91 -1.90
N ALA A 105 10.48 -4.65 -1.78
CA ALA A 105 9.95 -3.59 -2.64
C ALA A 105 10.38 -3.76 -4.10
N ILE A 106 11.66 -4.08 -4.36
CA ILE A 106 12.17 -4.29 -5.72
C ILE A 106 11.45 -5.47 -6.38
N ILE A 107 11.44 -6.63 -5.74
CA ILE A 107 10.84 -7.84 -6.33
C ILE A 107 9.31 -7.77 -6.33
N GLY A 108 8.70 -7.22 -5.28
CA GLY A 108 7.26 -7.07 -5.17
C GLY A 108 6.66 -6.06 -6.15
N ALA A 109 7.44 -5.05 -6.58
CA ALA A 109 6.99 -4.07 -7.56
C ALA A 109 6.53 -4.71 -8.88
N SER A 110 7.10 -5.86 -9.27
CA SER A 110 6.65 -6.65 -10.41
C SER A 110 5.26 -7.27 -10.19
N SER A 111 4.97 -7.73 -8.97
CA SER A 111 3.64 -8.22 -8.58
C SER A 111 2.60 -7.10 -8.68
N SER A 112 2.96 -5.88 -8.22
CA SER A 112 2.11 -4.69 -8.32
C SER A 112 1.80 -4.33 -9.77
N PHE A 113 2.78 -4.49 -10.70
CA PHE A 113 2.53 -4.33 -12.13
C PHE A 113 1.47 -5.31 -12.64
N VAL A 114 1.62 -6.61 -12.31
CA VAL A 114 0.71 -7.67 -12.77
C VAL A 114 -0.71 -7.41 -12.26
N GLU A 115 -0.88 -7.23 -10.93
CA GLU A 115 -2.20 -7.08 -10.32
C GLU A 115 -2.93 -5.82 -10.81
N SER A 116 -2.21 -4.70 -10.95
CA SER A 116 -2.80 -3.44 -11.40
C SER A 116 -3.16 -3.45 -12.90
N THR A 117 -2.35 -4.12 -13.72
CA THR A 117 -2.66 -4.35 -15.13
C THR A 117 -3.89 -5.24 -15.28
N LEU A 118 -3.98 -6.33 -14.51
CA LEU A 118 -5.16 -7.22 -14.52
C LEU A 118 -6.42 -6.50 -14.04
N ALA A 119 -6.33 -5.67 -13.01
CA ALA A 119 -7.45 -4.87 -12.52
C ALA A 119 -7.99 -3.93 -13.60
N GLN A 120 -7.12 -3.34 -14.40
CA GLN A 120 -7.51 -2.52 -15.54
C GLN A 120 -8.11 -3.35 -16.69
N ILE A 121 -7.58 -4.54 -16.97
CA ILE A 121 -8.11 -5.44 -18.02
C ILE A 121 -9.56 -5.84 -17.69
N TYR A 122 -9.83 -6.21 -16.44
CA TYR A 122 -11.13 -6.75 -16.03
C TYR A 122 -12.03 -5.74 -15.30
N LYS A 123 -11.75 -4.42 -15.43
CA LYS A 123 -12.60 -3.38 -14.86
C LYS A 123 -13.98 -3.34 -15.50
N VAL A 124 -14.94 -2.86 -14.75
CA VAL A 124 -16.34 -2.68 -15.17
C VAL A 124 -16.72 -1.21 -15.14
N LYS A 125 -17.78 -0.84 -15.87
CA LYS A 125 -18.37 0.49 -15.80
C LYS A 125 -19.10 0.67 -14.49
N ASP A 126 -18.94 1.83 -13.86
CA ASP A 126 -19.62 2.22 -12.63
C ASP A 126 -20.07 3.69 -12.72
N GLY A 127 -21.32 3.90 -13.05
CA GLY A 127 -21.83 5.23 -13.36
C GLY A 127 -21.02 5.92 -14.46
N SER A 128 -20.40 7.07 -14.13
CA SER A 128 -19.52 7.81 -15.05
C SER A 128 -18.05 7.40 -14.96
N GLY A 129 -17.71 6.40 -14.14
CA GLY A 129 -16.35 5.94 -13.90
C GLY A 129 -16.17 4.45 -14.12
N PHE A 130 -15.17 3.90 -13.44
CA PHE A 130 -14.83 2.47 -13.49
C PHE A 130 -14.62 1.92 -12.09
N ARG A 131 -14.83 0.62 -11.96
CA ARG A 131 -14.58 -0.16 -10.76
C ARG A 131 -13.89 -1.47 -11.16
N GLY A 132 -13.07 -2.02 -10.27
CA GLY A 132 -12.37 -3.27 -10.51
C GLY A 132 -11.52 -3.65 -9.30
N GLY A 133 -10.61 -4.57 -9.52
CA GLY A 133 -9.72 -5.09 -8.48
C GLY A 133 -9.68 -6.61 -8.49
N PRO A 134 -9.09 -7.24 -7.45
CA PRO A 134 -8.91 -8.69 -7.41
C PRO A 134 -10.20 -9.48 -7.54
N ALA A 135 -11.27 -9.09 -6.85
CA ALA A 135 -12.55 -9.77 -6.94
C ALA A 135 -13.05 -9.88 -8.39
N TYR A 136 -12.88 -8.81 -9.16
CA TYR A 136 -13.33 -8.74 -10.56
C TYR A 136 -12.47 -9.61 -11.48
N TYR A 137 -11.14 -9.61 -11.34
CA TYR A 137 -10.34 -10.49 -12.19
C TYR A 137 -10.40 -11.97 -11.75
N MET A 138 -10.68 -12.27 -10.49
CA MET A 138 -11.00 -13.63 -10.04
C MET A 138 -12.31 -14.14 -10.64
N GLU A 139 -13.35 -13.30 -10.66
CA GLU A 139 -14.64 -13.66 -11.26
C GLU A 139 -14.54 -13.74 -12.78
N LYS A 140 -14.07 -12.70 -13.45
CA LYS A 140 -14.11 -12.59 -14.92
C LYS A 140 -12.97 -13.33 -15.60
N GLY A 141 -11.75 -13.29 -15.02
CA GLY A 141 -10.55 -13.90 -15.60
C GLY A 141 -10.41 -15.38 -15.28
N LEU A 142 -10.71 -15.80 -14.05
CA LEU A 142 -10.66 -17.20 -13.63
C LEU A 142 -12.01 -17.93 -13.70
N ASN A 143 -13.11 -17.21 -13.94
CA ASN A 143 -14.49 -17.73 -13.82
C ASN A 143 -14.77 -18.33 -12.41
N LYS A 144 -14.17 -17.74 -11.35
CA LYS A 144 -14.25 -18.19 -9.96
C LYS A 144 -14.86 -17.10 -9.08
N ARG A 145 -16.19 -16.87 -9.20
CA ARG A 145 -16.90 -15.86 -8.39
C ARG A 145 -16.73 -16.11 -6.88
N TRP A 146 -16.71 -17.38 -6.43
CA TRP A 146 -16.51 -17.72 -5.02
C TRP A 146 -15.16 -17.18 -4.48
N MET A 147 -14.09 -17.23 -5.30
CA MET A 147 -12.77 -16.70 -4.95
C MET A 147 -12.81 -15.17 -4.85
N GLY A 148 -13.55 -14.52 -5.76
CA GLY A 148 -13.79 -13.08 -5.70
C GLY A 148 -14.53 -12.67 -4.43
N ILE A 149 -15.59 -13.42 -4.03
CA ILE A 149 -16.33 -13.18 -2.78
C ILE A 149 -15.43 -13.38 -1.56
N TRP A 150 -14.64 -14.47 -1.53
CA TRP A 150 -13.68 -14.73 -0.47
C TRP A 150 -12.67 -13.58 -0.31
N PHE A 151 -12.05 -13.14 -1.42
CA PHE A 151 -11.15 -12.00 -1.41
C PHE A 151 -11.85 -10.71 -0.94
N SER A 152 -13.08 -10.47 -1.39
CA SER A 152 -13.87 -9.31 -0.98
C SER A 152 -14.14 -9.27 0.52
N ILE A 153 -14.41 -10.42 1.14
CA ILE A 153 -14.54 -10.52 2.60
C ILE A 153 -13.21 -10.20 3.28
N LEU A 154 -12.11 -10.80 2.80
CA LEU A 154 -10.79 -10.58 3.38
C LEU A 154 -10.35 -9.12 3.31
N ILE A 155 -10.48 -8.44 2.18
CA ILE A 155 -10.09 -7.04 2.04
C ILE A 155 -11.01 -6.09 2.82
N THR A 156 -12.29 -6.40 2.90
CA THR A 156 -13.24 -5.61 3.71
C THR A 156 -12.89 -5.70 5.19
N VAL A 157 -12.56 -6.89 5.70
CA VAL A 157 -12.17 -7.08 7.09
C VAL A 157 -10.78 -6.50 7.35
N SER A 158 -9.79 -6.76 6.50
CA SER A 158 -8.43 -6.26 6.71
C SER A 158 -8.36 -4.75 6.57
N TYR A 159 -8.68 -4.20 5.40
CA TYR A 159 -8.57 -2.76 5.14
C TYR A 159 -9.70 -1.96 5.78
N GLY A 160 -10.93 -2.36 5.52
CA GLY A 160 -12.10 -1.62 5.99
C GLY A 160 -12.24 -1.57 7.51
N LEU A 161 -11.80 -2.59 8.21
CA LEU A 161 -11.95 -2.68 9.66
C LEU A 161 -10.62 -2.65 10.40
N ILE A 162 -9.78 -3.66 10.23
CA ILE A 162 -8.60 -3.87 11.07
C ILE A 162 -7.52 -2.81 10.83
N PHE A 163 -7.16 -2.54 9.56
CA PHE A 163 -6.15 -1.52 9.27
C PHE A 163 -6.60 -0.13 9.71
N ASN A 164 -7.90 0.16 9.66
CA ASN A 164 -8.43 1.39 10.21
C ASN A 164 -8.25 1.48 11.73
N SER A 165 -8.34 0.35 12.45
CA SER A 165 -8.02 0.33 13.88
C SER A 165 -6.53 0.55 14.16
N VAL A 166 -5.63 0.04 13.31
CA VAL A 166 -4.18 0.29 13.42
C VAL A 166 -3.86 1.77 13.19
N GLN A 167 -4.50 2.40 12.18
CA GLN A 167 -4.35 3.84 11.94
C GLN A 167 -4.78 4.66 13.17
N ALA A 168 -5.97 4.40 13.70
CA ALA A 168 -6.49 5.10 14.87
C ALA A 168 -5.64 4.90 16.12
N ASN A 169 -5.17 3.66 16.35
CA ASN A 169 -4.27 3.33 17.46
C ASN A 169 -3.01 4.19 17.44
N THR A 170 -2.34 4.25 16.30
CA THR A 170 -1.08 4.98 16.14
C THR A 170 -1.26 6.48 16.30
N VAL A 171 -2.34 7.07 15.73
CA VAL A 171 -2.66 8.50 15.90
C VAL A 171 -2.87 8.82 17.38
N THR A 172 -3.70 8.03 18.07
CA THR A 172 -4.03 8.32 19.46
C THR A 172 -2.83 8.15 20.39
N LEU A 173 -1.92 7.20 20.13
CA LEU A 173 -0.64 7.09 20.83
C LEU A 173 0.26 8.29 20.56
N ALA A 174 0.40 8.71 19.30
CA ALA A 174 1.23 9.86 18.94
C ALA A 174 0.75 11.16 19.62
N PHE A 175 -0.57 11.38 19.67
CA PHE A 175 -1.15 12.57 20.34
C PHE A 175 -1.01 12.50 21.86
N LYS A 176 -1.16 11.30 22.44
CA LYS A 176 -0.90 11.11 23.88
C LYS A 176 0.54 11.46 24.23
N ASN A 177 1.51 10.97 23.45
CA ASN A 177 2.93 11.21 23.70
C ASN A 177 3.33 12.69 23.47
N ALA A 178 2.77 13.34 22.45
CA ALA A 178 3.14 14.72 22.09
C ALA A 178 2.44 15.79 22.93
N PHE A 179 1.17 15.55 23.29
CA PHE A 179 0.30 16.58 23.90
C PHE A 179 -0.33 16.16 25.21
N GLY A 180 -0.09 14.91 25.68
CA GLY A 180 -0.74 14.38 26.89
C GLY A 180 -2.24 14.16 26.77
N LEU A 181 -2.80 14.18 25.53
CA LEU A 181 -4.23 14.02 25.31
C LEU A 181 -4.68 12.57 25.54
N GLU A 182 -5.82 12.40 26.18
CA GLU A 182 -6.40 11.09 26.38
C GLU A 182 -6.81 10.46 25.04
N ARG A 183 -6.43 9.17 24.86
CA ARG A 183 -6.59 8.47 23.57
C ARG A 183 -8.02 8.42 23.09
N TYR A 184 -9.01 8.24 23.99
CA TYR A 184 -10.43 8.17 23.62
C TYR A 184 -10.95 9.50 23.05
N ILE A 185 -10.45 10.65 23.55
CA ILE A 185 -10.85 11.98 23.07
C ILE A 185 -10.39 12.16 21.62
N VAL A 186 -9.10 11.88 21.36
CA VAL A 186 -8.55 11.95 20.00
C VAL A 186 -9.26 10.96 19.08
N GLY A 187 -9.59 9.78 19.59
CA GLY A 187 -10.34 8.75 18.85
C GLY A 187 -11.75 9.19 18.44
N ILE A 188 -12.49 9.87 19.34
CA ILE A 188 -13.81 10.40 19.01
C ILE A 188 -13.71 11.48 17.92
N VAL A 189 -12.76 12.40 18.04
CA VAL A 189 -12.55 13.44 17.01
C VAL A 189 -12.23 12.82 15.66
N LEU A 190 -11.32 11.84 15.65
CA LEU A 190 -10.94 11.11 14.43
C LEU A 190 -12.14 10.37 13.82
N ALA A 191 -12.94 9.68 14.65
CA ALA A 191 -14.12 8.94 14.22
C ALA A 191 -15.18 9.85 13.59
N VAL A 192 -15.41 11.04 14.16
CA VAL A 192 -16.34 12.04 13.61
C VAL A 192 -15.84 12.56 12.26
N LEU A 193 -14.55 12.90 12.15
CA LEU A 193 -13.98 13.39 10.89
C LEU A 193 -14.05 12.32 9.78
N VAL A 194 -13.74 11.09 10.10
CA VAL A 194 -13.87 9.96 9.16
C VAL A 194 -15.33 9.79 8.75
N ALA A 195 -16.26 9.76 9.70
CA ALA A 195 -17.69 9.63 9.42
C ALA A 195 -18.19 10.70 8.44
N VAL A 196 -17.84 11.96 8.64
CA VAL A 196 -18.26 13.06 7.75
C VAL A 196 -17.83 12.84 6.31
N ILE A 197 -16.62 12.32 6.09
CA ILE A 197 -16.07 12.18 4.73
C ILE A 197 -16.53 10.92 4.02
N ILE A 198 -16.62 9.78 4.73
CA ILE A 198 -17.00 8.51 4.09
C ILE A 198 -18.45 8.54 3.55
N PHE A 199 -19.31 9.41 4.07
CA PHE A 199 -20.64 9.62 3.50
C PHE A 199 -20.62 10.46 2.21
N GLY A 200 -19.47 11.10 1.85
CA GLY A 200 -19.31 11.91 0.63
C GLY A 200 -19.00 11.14 -0.67
N GLY A 201 -18.72 9.81 -0.58
CA GLY A 201 -18.49 8.93 -1.72
C GLY A 201 -17.10 9.06 -2.38
N VAL A 202 -16.85 8.20 -3.40
CA VAL A 202 -15.53 7.97 -4.05
C VAL A 202 -14.87 9.23 -4.62
N LYS A 203 -15.64 10.13 -5.21
CA LYS A 203 -15.09 11.40 -5.78
C LYS A 203 -14.54 12.33 -4.69
N SER A 204 -15.15 12.32 -3.52
CA SER A 204 -14.67 13.09 -2.36
C SER A 204 -13.35 12.50 -1.86
N ILE A 205 -13.28 11.19 -1.74
CA ILE A 205 -12.08 10.46 -1.31
C ILE A 205 -10.91 10.73 -2.27
N ALA A 206 -11.12 10.58 -3.60
CA ALA A 206 -10.09 10.83 -4.59
C ALA A 206 -9.54 12.27 -4.53
N ARG A 207 -10.41 13.26 -4.36
CA ARG A 207 -10.02 14.67 -4.25
C ARG A 207 -9.24 14.93 -2.96
N MET A 208 -9.67 14.38 -1.84
CA MET A 208 -8.99 14.55 -0.55
C MET A 208 -7.61 13.90 -0.59
N SER A 209 -7.50 12.70 -1.16
CA SER A 209 -6.21 11.99 -1.33
C SER A 209 -5.24 12.80 -2.21
N GLU A 210 -5.70 13.34 -3.35
CA GLU A 210 -4.90 14.18 -4.24
C GLU A 210 -4.39 15.45 -3.55
N MET A 211 -5.17 16.01 -2.63
CA MET A 211 -4.82 17.24 -1.91
C MET A 211 -3.88 16.99 -0.72
N ILE A 212 -4.04 15.87 -0.01
CA ILE A 212 -3.31 15.60 1.24
C ILE A 212 -2.01 14.85 0.99
N VAL A 213 -2.03 13.79 0.15
CA VAL A 213 -0.92 12.85 0.05
C VAL A 213 0.38 13.48 -0.47
N PRO A 214 0.40 14.21 -1.60
CA PRO A 214 1.66 14.75 -2.11
C PRO A 214 2.32 15.77 -1.16
N PRO A 215 1.61 16.79 -0.60
CA PRO A 215 2.23 17.74 0.31
C PRO A 215 2.78 17.10 1.58
N MET A 216 2.03 16.17 2.20
CA MET A 216 2.47 15.53 3.44
C MET A 216 3.71 14.66 3.22
N ALA A 217 3.77 13.91 2.12
CA ALA A 217 4.94 13.11 1.77
C ALA A 217 6.17 13.98 1.52
N LEU A 218 6.02 15.08 0.78
CA LEU A 218 7.11 16.03 0.51
C LEU A 218 7.64 16.68 1.79
N ILE A 219 6.75 17.13 2.69
CA ILE A 219 7.15 17.72 3.99
C ILE A 219 7.92 16.70 4.82
N TYR A 220 7.44 15.46 4.90
CA TYR A 220 8.10 14.41 5.66
C TYR A 220 9.48 14.07 5.10
N ILE A 221 9.58 13.91 3.77
CA ILE A 221 10.85 13.65 3.08
C ILE A 221 11.83 14.82 3.29
N ALA A 222 11.36 16.07 3.24
CA ALA A 222 12.20 17.23 3.49
C ALA A 222 12.83 17.23 4.90
N VAL A 223 12.03 16.88 5.92
CA VAL A 223 12.52 16.73 7.30
C VAL A 223 13.53 15.58 7.40
N ALA A 224 13.28 14.46 6.74
CA ALA A 224 14.21 13.35 6.72
C ALA A 224 15.54 13.71 6.03
N ILE A 225 15.49 14.42 4.90
CA ILE A 225 16.69 14.93 4.22
C ILE A 225 17.47 15.85 5.14
N PHE A 226 16.80 16.74 5.88
CA PHE A 226 17.44 17.61 6.85
C PHE A 226 18.17 16.80 7.95
N VAL A 227 17.53 15.76 8.50
CA VAL A 227 18.16 14.85 9.49
C VAL A 227 19.37 14.13 8.90
N VAL A 228 19.25 13.63 7.66
CA VAL A 228 20.36 12.96 6.95
C VAL A 228 21.53 13.91 6.73
N ILE A 229 21.29 15.13 6.27
CA ILE A 229 22.36 16.15 6.07
C ILE A 229 23.02 16.47 7.40
N LYS A 230 22.25 16.68 8.46
CA LYS A 230 22.77 16.97 9.81
C LYS A 230 23.67 15.87 10.34
N ASN A 231 23.35 14.60 10.01
CA ASN A 231 24.06 13.41 10.47
C ASN A 231 24.87 12.73 9.35
N PHE A 232 25.31 13.48 8.35
CA PHE A 232 25.97 12.93 7.16
C PHE A 232 27.16 12.03 7.48
N TYR A 233 27.89 12.33 8.55
CA TYR A 233 29.01 11.51 9.01
C TYR A 233 28.62 10.13 9.53
N LEU A 234 27.37 9.92 9.95
CA LEU A 234 26.85 8.61 10.39
C LEU A 234 26.36 7.72 9.25
N ILE A 235 26.21 8.26 8.04
CA ILE A 235 25.63 7.53 6.91
C ILE A 235 26.38 6.24 6.58
N PRO A 236 27.74 6.21 6.51
CA PRO A 236 28.48 4.97 6.27
C PRO A 236 28.23 3.91 7.35
N ASP A 237 28.15 4.34 8.62
CA ASP A 237 27.89 3.43 9.74
C ASP A 237 26.47 2.87 9.68
N VAL A 238 25.47 3.70 9.37
CA VAL A 238 24.08 3.26 9.19
C VAL A 238 23.96 2.21 8.08
N PHE A 239 24.59 2.44 6.92
CA PHE A 239 24.62 1.43 5.87
C PHE A 239 25.32 0.14 6.33
N THR A 240 26.44 0.28 7.02
CA THR A 240 27.16 -0.86 7.59
C THR A 240 26.29 -1.67 8.55
N GLU A 241 25.56 -1.01 9.45
CA GLU A 241 24.61 -1.66 10.36
C GLU A 241 23.47 -2.37 9.62
N ILE A 242 22.91 -1.73 8.58
CA ILE A 242 21.85 -2.33 7.75
C ILE A 242 22.36 -3.61 7.08
N PHE A 243 23.52 -3.56 6.41
CA PHE A 243 24.06 -4.73 5.70
C PHE A 243 24.56 -5.81 6.64
N LYS A 244 25.27 -5.48 7.71
CA LYS A 244 25.71 -6.46 8.71
C LYS A 244 24.52 -7.14 9.39
N GLY A 245 23.51 -6.36 9.80
CA GLY A 245 22.28 -6.89 10.41
C GLY A 245 21.46 -7.77 9.47
N ALA A 246 21.43 -7.45 8.17
CA ALA A 246 20.70 -8.22 7.17
C ALA A 246 21.26 -9.64 6.98
N PHE A 247 22.58 -9.82 7.15
CA PHE A 247 23.27 -11.10 6.95
C PHE A 247 23.82 -11.71 8.24
N GLY A 248 23.38 -11.21 9.41
CA GLY A 248 23.72 -11.80 10.72
C GLY A 248 25.18 -11.69 11.11
N LEU A 249 25.91 -10.73 10.56
CA LEU A 249 27.33 -10.50 10.83
C LEU A 249 27.56 -9.82 12.19
N ASP A 250 26.50 -9.27 12.79
CA ASP A 250 26.51 -8.72 14.16
C ASP A 250 25.49 -9.48 15.03
N SER A 251 25.98 -10.39 15.86
CA SER A 251 25.15 -11.14 16.81
C SER A 251 24.66 -10.32 18.02
N ALA A 252 25.04 -9.05 18.11
CA ALA A 252 24.77 -8.19 19.27
C ALA A 252 23.39 -7.52 19.27
N VAL A 253 22.66 -7.49 18.15
CA VAL A 253 21.33 -6.87 18.07
C VAL A 253 20.30 -7.94 17.75
N GLY A 254 19.47 -8.24 18.76
CA GLY A 254 18.56 -9.37 18.88
C GLY A 254 17.83 -9.79 17.61
N GLY A 255 17.87 -11.08 17.32
CA GLY A 255 16.97 -11.75 16.38
C GLY A 255 17.61 -12.49 15.21
N GLY A 256 18.83 -12.20 14.83
CA GLY A 256 19.51 -12.87 13.68
C GLY A 256 18.85 -12.61 12.32
N ILE A 257 19.41 -13.23 11.26
CA ILE A 257 18.94 -13.10 9.86
C ILE A 257 17.44 -13.36 9.71
N GLY A 258 16.91 -14.36 10.41
CA GLY A 258 15.51 -14.76 10.32
C GLY A 258 14.54 -13.68 10.78
N ALA A 259 14.85 -12.99 11.87
CA ALA A 259 14.02 -11.89 12.37
C ALA A 259 14.13 -10.66 11.45
N ALA A 260 15.33 -10.29 11.02
CA ALA A 260 15.53 -9.19 10.08
C ALA A 260 14.74 -9.41 8.78
N MET A 261 14.83 -10.61 8.21
CA MET A 261 14.09 -10.98 7.01
C MET A 261 12.58 -10.97 7.25
N LYS A 262 12.10 -11.64 8.33
CA LYS A 262 10.69 -11.74 8.65
C LYS A 262 10.06 -10.35 8.82
N TYR A 263 10.59 -9.55 9.74
CA TYR A 263 10.00 -8.24 10.04
C TYR A 263 10.23 -7.22 8.93
N GLY A 264 11.36 -7.28 8.23
CA GLY A 264 11.61 -6.45 7.05
C GLY A 264 10.62 -6.71 5.92
N ILE A 265 10.37 -7.98 5.57
CA ILE A 265 9.40 -8.36 4.53
C ILE A 265 7.97 -8.04 4.99
N GLN A 266 7.61 -8.37 6.22
CA GLN A 266 6.28 -8.17 6.78
C GLN A 266 5.90 -6.69 6.84
N ARG A 267 6.76 -5.84 7.40
CA ARG A 267 6.51 -4.39 7.50
C ARG A 267 6.72 -3.67 6.16
N GLY A 268 7.65 -4.15 5.33
CA GLY A 268 7.81 -3.68 3.95
C GLY A 268 6.55 -3.90 3.13
N LEU A 269 5.97 -5.10 3.20
CA LEU A 269 4.72 -5.42 2.52
C LEU A 269 3.55 -4.59 3.05
N PHE A 270 3.44 -4.42 4.38
CA PHE A 270 2.41 -3.59 4.99
C PHE A 270 2.48 -2.13 4.51
N ALA A 271 3.69 -1.60 4.29
CA ALA A 271 3.88 -0.25 3.78
C ALA A 271 3.58 -0.15 2.29
N ASN A 272 4.18 -1.00 1.45
CA ASN A 272 4.14 -0.82 -0.01
C ASN A 272 2.99 -1.56 -0.73
N GLU A 273 2.29 -2.47 -0.05
CA GLU A 273 1.11 -3.21 -0.52
C GLU A 273 1.32 -4.07 -1.79
N ALA A 274 2.54 -4.32 -2.22
CA ALA A 274 2.83 -4.99 -3.48
C ALA A 274 2.42 -6.48 -3.47
N GLY A 275 1.48 -6.87 -4.32
CA GLY A 275 0.95 -8.23 -4.38
C GLY A 275 -0.14 -8.54 -3.35
N MET A 276 -0.59 -7.55 -2.56
CA MET A 276 -1.69 -7.70 -1.60
C MET A 276 -3.07 -7.67 -2.26
N GLY A 277 -3.18 -7.08 -3.46
CA GLY A 277 -4.45 -6.92 -4.14
C GLY A 277 -5.27 -5.71 -3.68
N SER A 278 -4.72 -4.81 -2.88
CA SER A 278 -5.37 -3.60 -2.40
C SER A 278 -5.31 -2.48 -3.43
N ALA A 279 -4.11 -2.07 -3.83
CA ALA A 279 -3.87 -1.02 -4.83
C ALA A 279 -4.61 -1.22 -6.17
N PRO A 280 -4.81 -2.46 -6.68
CA PRO A 280 -5.61 -2.72 -7.87
C PRO A 280 -7.03 -2.14 -7.85
N ASN A 281 -7.67 -2.03 -6.67
CA ASN A 281 -9.00 -1.43 -6.56
C ASN A 281 -8.99 0.07 -6.94
N ALA A 282 -7.95 0.80 -6.54
CA ALA A 282 -7.76 2.18 -6.96
C ALA A 282 -7.29 2.26 -8.43
N ALA A 283 -6.35 1.41 -8.84
CA ALA A 283 -5.83 1.38 -10.20
C ALA A 283 -6.94 1.18 -11.24
N ALA A 284 -7.95 0.36 -10.94
CA ALA A 284 -9.07 0.09 -11.84
C ALA A 284 -9.95 1.32 -12.13
N THR A 285 -9.99 2.30 -11.23
CA THR A 285 -10.83 3.51 -11.39
C THR A 285 -10.34 4.43 -12.50
N ALA A 286 -9.06 4.33 -12.87
CA ALA A 286 -8.46 5.24 -13.83
C ALA A 286 -9.00 5.04 -15.25
N ASP A 287 -9.30 6.15 -15.93
CA ASP A 287 -9.57 6.16 -17.36
C ASP A 287 -8.25 6.28 -18.13
N VAL A 288 -7.81 5.17 -18.68
CA VAL A 288 -6.56 5.07 -19.44
C VAL A 288 -6.79 4.43 -20.80
N THR A 289 -5.90 4.71 -21.77
CA THR A 289 -5.95 4.12 -23.09
C THR A 289 -5.40 2.71 -23.15
N HIS A 290 -4.56 2.32 -22.16
CA HIS A 290 -3.92 1.01 -22.10
C HIS A 290 -3.73 0.53 -20.65
N PRO A 291 -4.09 -0.73 -20.30
CA PRO A 291 -3.98 -1.27 -18.93
C PRO A 291 -2.59 -1.17 -18.31
N ALA A 292 -1.53 -1.40 -19.09
CA ALA A 292 -0.15 -1.33 -18.63
C ALA A 292 0.23 0.05 -18.08
N LYS A 293 -0.44 1.15 -18.50
CA LYS A 293 -0.20 2.49 -17.95
C LYS A 293 -0.41 2.52 -16.44
N GLN A 294 -1.47 1.88 -15.93
CA GLN A 294 -1.68 1.76 -14.49
C GLN A 294 -0.73 0.75 -13.84
N GLY A 295 -0.35 -0.32 -14.52
CA GLY A 295 0.70 -1.21 -14.08
C GLY A 295 1.99 -0.45 -13.77
N PHE A 296 2.47 0.39 -14.67
CA PHE A 296 3.66 1.23 -14.48
C PHE A 296 3.51 2.24 -13.33
N ILE A 297 2.37 2.93 -13.26
CA ILE A 297 2.10 3.94 -12.22
C ILE A 297 2.05 3.32 -10.82
N GLN A 298 1.44 2.16 -10.66
CA GLN A 298 1.41 1.49 -9.37
C GLN A 298 2.76 0.88 -8.98
N THR A 299 3.55 0.42 -9.97
CA THR A 299 4.90 -0.07 -9.76
C THR A 299 5.82 1.01 -9.20
N ILE A 300 5.84 2.23 -9.79
CA ILE A 300 6.65 3.32 -9.25
C ILE A 300 6.16 3.74 -7.87
N GLY A 301 4.86 3.60 -7.57
CA GLY A 301 4.30 3.85 -6.25
C GLY A 301 4.92 2.99 -5.16
N VAL A 302 5.14 1.69 -5.42
CA VAL A 302 5.83 0.77 -4.51
C VAL A 302 7.28 1.22 -4.24
N LEU A 303 7.98 1.63 -5.30
CA LEU A 303 9.37 2.07 -5.19
C LEU A 303 9.48 3.39 -4.42
N VAL A 304 8.66 4.38 -4.75
CA VAL A 304 8.62 5.68 -4.06
C VAL A 304 8.28 5.49 -2.58
N ASP A 305 7.28 4.70 -2.26
CA ASP A 305 6.89 4.42 -0.89
C ASP A 305 8.05 3.87 -0.05
N THR A 306 8.68 2.81 -0.51
CA THR A 306 9.73 2.15 0.28
C THR A 306 11.06 2.89 0.23
N PHE A 307 11.53 3.29 -0.97
CA PHE A 307 12.87 3.90 -1.09
C PHE A 307 12.92 5.36 -0.65
N LEU A 308 11.81 6.10 -0.71
CA LEU A 308 11.79 7.47 -0.22
C LEU A 308 11.17 7.53 1.18
N VAL A 309 9.92 7.11 1.37
CA VAL A 309 9.22 7.36 2.64
C VAL A 309 9.68 6.42 3.76
N CYS A 310 9.71 5.09 3.53
CA CYS A 310 10.18 4.15 4.54
C CYS A 310 11.65 4.33 4.86
N THR A 311 12.50 4.57 3.84
CA THR A 311 13.94 4.82 4.06
C THR A 311 14.16 6.10 4.84
N SER A 312 13.35 7.15 4.65
CA SER A 312 13.38 8.36 5.45
C SER A 312 13.22 8.07 6.95
N THR A 313 12.22 7.28 7.30
CA THR A 313 11.99 6.85 8.68
C THR A 313 13.13 6.00 9.21
N ALA A 314 13.62 5.05 8.40
CA ALA A 314 14.72 4.19 8.78
C ALA A 314 15.97 5.00 9.14
N PHE A 315 16.33 5.99 8.32
CA PHE A 315 17.48 6.87 8.62
C PHE A 315 17.24 7.73 9.87
N ILE A 316 16.05 8.29 10.06
CA ILE A 316 15.72 9.03 11.29
C ILE A 316 15.94 8.15 12.52
N VAL A 317 15.45 6.91 12.52
CA VAL A 317 15.56 5.98 13.65
C VAL A 317 17.01 5.52 13.85
N LEU A 318 17.69 5.12 12.78
CA LEU A 318 19.04 4.55 12.87
C LEU A 318 20.09 5.63 13.24
N CYS A 319 20.05 6.82 12.65
CA CYS A 319 20.93 7.92 13.01
C CYS A 319 20.76 8.39 14.46
N SER A 320 19.57 8.22 15.06
CA SER A 320 19.35 8.59 16.45
C SER A 320 19.98 7.62 17.46
N GLY A 321 20.19 6.36 17.06
CA GLY A 321 20.59 5.28 17.96
C GLY A 321 19.54 4.88 19.02
N ALA A 322 18.37 5.52 19.04
CA ALA A 322 17.33 5.31 20.06
C ALA A 322 16.87 3.86 20.17
N TYR A 323 16.83 3.13 19.06
CA TYR A 323 16.41 1.72 19.03
C TYR A 323 17.35 0.78 19.84
N LYS A 324 18.59 1.21 20.13
CA LYS A 324 19.57 0.43 20.94
C LYS A 324 19.35 0.62 22.46
N ALA A 325 18.86 1.78 22.87
CA ALA A 325 18.86 2.23 24.25
C ALA A 325 17.48 2.26 24.92
N THR A 326 16.41 2.04 24.14
CA THR A 326 15.03 2.17 24.66
C THR A 326 14.22 0.94 24.32
N ASN A 327 13.18 0.68 25.15
CA ASN A 327 12.16 -0.33 24.85
C ASN A 327 10.97 0.27 24.07
N LEU A 328 11.19 1.41 23.40
CA LEU A 328 10.16 2.07 22.62
C LEU A 328 9.92 1.35 21.29
N GLU A 329 8.67 1.29 20.88
CA GLU A 329 8.25 0.60 19.65
C GLU A 329 7.35 1.50 18.79
N GLY A 330 7.28 1.19 17.51
CA GLY A 330 6.35 1.84 16.60
C GLY A 330 6.51 3.36 16.58
N ILE A 331 5.40 4.10 16.72
CA ILE A 331 5.42 5.56 16.61
C ILE A 331 6.18 6.25 17.75
N GLU A 332 6.19 5.66 18.94
CA GLU A 332 6.93 6.22 20.09
C GLU A 332 8.43 6.25 19.83
N LEU A 333 8.96 5.20 19.20
CA LEU A 333 10.36 5.15 18.78
C LEU A 333 10.65 6.22 17.72
N THR A 334 9.77 6.39 16.74
CA THR A 334 9.97 7.40 15.69
C THR A 334 9.91 8.83 16.25
N GLN A 335 8.98 9.11 17.18
CA GLN A 335 8.88 10.41 17.84
C GLN A 335 10.12 10.71 18.69
N ASN A 336 10.59 9.74 19.44
CA ASN A 336 11.80 9.87 20.26
C ASN A 336 13.02 10.09 19.37
N ALA A 337 13.19 9.29 18.33
CA ALA A 337 14.27 9.39 17.39
C ALA A 337 14.35 10.77 16.69
N LEU A 338 13.21 11.29 16.23
CA LEU A 338 13.17 12.60 15.60
C LEU A 338 13.41 13.72 16.61
N SER A 339 12.83 13.62 17.82
CA SER A 339 13.00 14.63 18.87
C SER A 339 14.45 14.74 19.35
N SER A 340 15.19 13.64 19.41
CA SER A 340 16.61 13.64 19.74
C SER A 340 17.48 14.36 18.67
N GLN A 341 17.01 14.39 17.43
CA GLN A 341 17.75 14.98 16.30
C GLN A 341 17.47 16.48 16.12
N ILE A 342 16.20 16.91 16.23
CA ILE A 342 15.81 18.28 15.89
C ILE A 342 15.11 19.04 17.02
N GLY A 343 15.02 18.42 18.19
CA GLY A 343 14.47 19.03 19.41
C GLY A 343 13.05 18.58 19.77
N PRO A 344 12.57 18.89 20.98
CA PRO A 344 11.31 18.38 21.54
C PRO A 344 10.05 18.69 20.72
N TRP A 345 10.04 19.79 19.98
CA TRP A 345 8.93 20.17 19.10
C TRP A 345 8.63 19.13 18.00
N ALA A 346 9.62 18.30 17.68
CA ALA A 346 9.50 17.29 16.64
C ALA A 346 8.45 16.21 16.97
N SER A 347 8.24 15.90 18.25
CA SER A 347 7.17 14.97 18.66
C SER A 347 5.79 15.51 18.28
N SER A 348 5.53 16.80 18.54
CA SER A 348 4.28 17.48 18.17
C SER A 348 4.11 17.58 16.64
N PHE A 349 5.18 17.94 15.94
CA PHE A 349 5.20 17.96 14.47
C PHE A 349 4.85 16.57 13.90
N LEU A 350 5.50 15.51 14.40
CA LEU A 350 5.26 14.15 13.92
C LEU A 350 3.83 13.68 14.24
N ALA A 351 3.26 14.06 15.39
CA ALA A 351 1.88 13.76 15.72
C ALA A 351 0.89 14.36 14.69
N ILE A 352 1.13 15.59 14.23
CA ILE A 352 0.33 16.22 13.18
C ILE A 352 0.52 15.53 11.84
N ILE A 353 1.76 15.23 11.46
CA ILE A 353 2.06 14.53 10.21
C ILE A 353 1.41 13.16 10.18
N ILE A 354 1.52 12.37 11.27
CA ILE A 354 0.92 11.04 11.31
C ILE A 354 -0.61 11.07 11.33
N PHE A 355 -1.20 12.14 11.88
CA PHE A 355 -2.64 12.36 11.75
C PHE A 355 -3.05 12.49 10.28
N LEU A 356 -2.32 13.27 9.49
CA LEU A 356 -2.61 13.45 8.06
C LEU A 356 -2.41 12.14 7.28
N PHE A 357 -1.31 11.42 7.55
CA PHE A 357 -1.05 10.11 6.94
C PHE A 357 -2.14 9.10 7.27
N ALA A 358 -2.46 8.95 8.55
CA ALA A 358 -3.48 8.00 8.99
C ALA A 358 -4.87 8.37 8.47
N PHE A 359 -5.19 9.67 8.47
CA PHE A 359 -6.47 10.15 7.97
C PHE A 359 -6.65 9.84 6.47
N SER A 360 -5.63 10.09 5.65
CA SER A 360 -5.68 9.71 4.23
C SER A 360 -5.80 8.20 4.04
N SER A 361 -5.07 7.41 4.87
CA SER A 361 -5.15 5.94 4.82
C SER A 361 -6.52 5.40 5.24
N LEU A 362 -7.16 6.00 6.26
CA LEU A 362 -8.54 5.64 6.66
C LEU A 362 -9.51 5.78 5.48
N LEU A 363 -9.37 6.84 4.68
CA LEU A 363 -10.20 7.07 3.50
C LEU A 363 -9.91 6.05 2.37
N GLY A 364 -8.64 5.78 2.10
CA GLY A 364 -8.24 4.78 1.11
C GLY A 364 -8.69 3.36 1.49
N ASN A 365 -8.48 3.00 2.74
CA ASN A 365 -8.89 1.70 3.29
C ASN A 365 -10.42 1.52 3.25
N TYR A 366 -11.16 2.57 3.62
CA TYR A 366 -12.62 2.56 3.50
C TYR A 366 -13.06 2.31 2.06
N TYR A 367 -12.46 2.99 1.07
CA TYR A 367 -12.78 2.83 -0.34
C TYR A 367 -12.56 1.38 -0.82
N TYR A 368 -11.47 0.74 -0.38
CA TYR A 368 -11.21 -0.67 -0.74
C TYR A 368 -12.30 -1.60 -0.22
N GLY A 369 -12.74 -1.41 1.02
CA GLY A 369 -13.84 -2.19 1.58
C GLY A 369 -15.18 -1.91 0.89
N GLU A 370 -15.51 -0.63 0.62
CA GLU A 370 -16.74 -0.23 -0.09
C GLU A 370 -16.85 -0.92 -1.45
N THR A 371 -15.80 -0.85 -2.27
CA THR A 371 -15.75 -1.46 -3.61
C THR A 371 -16.01 -2.97 -3.55
N ASN A 372 -15.48 -3.64 -2.53
CA ASN A 372 -15.60 -5.08 -2.40
C ASN A 372 -16.94 -5.52 -1.79
N ILE A 373 -17.54 -4.72 -0.92
CA ILE A 373 -18.93 -4.96 -0.46
C ILE A 373 -19.89 -4.86 -1.63
N GLU A 374 -19.73 -3.85 -2.47
CA GLU A 374 -20.60 -3.66 -3.64
C GLU A 374 -20.39 -4.71 -4.72
N PHE A 375 -19.21 -5.34 -4.80
CA PHE A 375 -18.98 -6.53 -5.61
C PHE A 375 -19.83 -7.71 -5.14
N ILE A 376 -19.94 -7.93 -3.81
CA ILE A 376 -20.77 -9.01 -3.26
C ILE A 376 -22.25 -8.72 -3.47
N LYS A 377 -22.69 -7.54 -3.03
CA LYS A 377 -24.09 -7.11 -3.12
C LYS A 377 -24.20 -5.58 -3.09
N GLN A 378 -24.74 -5.02 -4.15
CA GLN A 378 -25.10 -3.60 -4.19
C GLN A 378 -26.32 -3.35 -3.31
N SER A 379 -26.09 -2.83 -2.11
CA SER A 379 -27.15 -2.55 -1.11
C SER A 379 -26.78 -1.36 -0.24
N LYS A 380 -27.64 -0.35 -0.21
CA LYS A 380 -27.48 0.82 0.67
C LYS A 380 -27.40 0.45 2.15
N THR A 381 -28.19 -0.56 2.57
CA THR A 381 -28.22 -1.04 3.96
C THR A 381 -26.87 -1.66 4.36
N TRP A 382 -26.32 -2.57 3.53
CA TRP A 382 -25.03 -3.19 3.78
C TRP A 382 -23.91 -2.16 3.81
N LEU A 383 -23.95 -1.18 2.91
CA LEU A 383 -22.99 -0.09 2.90
C LEU A 383 -23.06 0.78 4.16
N THR A 384 -24.28 1.06 4.65
CA THR A 384 -24.46 1.81 5.89
C THR A 384 -23.93 1.03 7.10
N ILE A 385 -24.23 -0.28 7.19
CA ILE A 385 -23.68 -1.16 8.26
C ILE A 385 -22.17 -1.14 8.22
N TYR A 386 -21.56 -1.25 7.04
CA TYR A 386 -20.11 -1.18 6.88
C TYR A 386 -19.54 0.17 7.36
N ARG A 387 -20.14 1.30 6.98
CA ARG A 387 -19.72 2.63 7.42
C ARG A 387 -19.73 2.76 8.95
N LEU A 388 -20.78 2.26 9.58
CA LEU A 388 -20.86 2.24 11.05
C LEU A 388 -19.81 1.32 11.67
N ALA A 389 -19.54 0.16 11.06
CA ALA A 389 -18.51 -0.75 11.51
C ALA A 389 -17.10 -0.11 11.39
N VAL A 390 -16.82 0.62 10.31
CA VAL A 390 -15.56 1.39 10.13
C VAL A 390 -15.38 2.40 11.27
N VAL A 391 -16.41 3.20 11.56
CA VAL A 391 -16.37 4.18 12.66
C VAL A 391 -16.16 3.47 14.01
N GLY A 392 -16.85 2.34 14.24
CA GLY A 392 -16.67 1.52 15.43
C GLY A 392 -15.23 0.98 15.57
N MET A 393 -14.61 0.57 14.46
CA MET A 393 -13.21 0.08 14.47
C MET A 393 -12.19 1.21 14.68
N VAL A 394 -12.48 2.43 14.24
CA VAL A 394 -11.66 3.61 14.59
C VAL A 394 -11.71 3.86 16.10
N LEU A 395 -12.89 3.80 16.72
CA LEU A 395 -13.04 3.95 18.19
C LEU A 395 -12.35 2.79 18.95
N PHE A 396 -12.54 1.55 18.50
CA PHE A 396 -11.87 0.39 19.09
C PHE A 396 -10.34 0.53 19.03
N GLY A 397 -9.79 0.83 17.85
CA GLY A 397 -8.35 1.00 17.66
C GLY A 397 -7.77 2.11 18.53
N SER A 398 -8.54 3.17 18.77
CA SER A 398 -8.12 4.30 19.61
C SER A 398 -7.77 3.91 21.04
N VAL A 399 -8.37 2.86 21.58
CA VAL A 399 -8.16 2.41 22.97
C VAL A 399 -7.44 1.06 23.07
N ALA A 400 -7.43 0.28 22.00
CA ALA A 400 -6.80 -1.04 21.97
C ALA A 400 -5.28 -0.99 22.20
N THR A 401 -4.68 -2.13 22.54
CA THR A 401 -3.22 -2.26 22.64
C THR A 401 -2.57 -2.35 21.26
N LEU A 402 -1.34 -1.87 21.15
CA LEU A 402 -0.56 -1.93 19.91
C LEU A 402 -0.50 -3.36 19.35
N GLN A 403 -0.16 -4.31 20.19
CA GLN A 403 0.05 -5.70 19.80
C GLN A 403 -1.21 -6.37 19.24
N VAL A 404 -2.38 -6.11 19.82
CA VAL A 404 -3.65 -6.69 19.34
C VAL A 404 -3.96 -6.21 17.93
N VAL A 405 -3.89 -4.91 17.67
CA VAL A 405 -4.24 -4.38 16.35
C VAL A 405 -3.25 -4.82 15.25
N TRP A 406 -1.94 -4.89 15.57
CA TRP A 406 -0.94 -5.33 14.62
C TRP A 406 -0.99 -6.85 14.36
N ASN A 407 -1.22 -7.66 15.37
CA ASN A 407 -1.36 -9.11 15.19
C ASN A 407 -2.59 -9.48 14.34
N MET A 408 -3.70 -8.78 14.54
CA MET A 408 -4.88 -8.93 13.68
C MET A 408 -4.58 -8.48 12.23
N ALA A 409 -3.91 -7.35 12.06
CA ALA A 409 -3.52 -6.85 10.75
C ALA A 409 -2.64 -7.85 9.99
N ASP A 410 -1.65 -8.41 10.65
CA ASP A 410 -0.73 -9.39 10.08
C ASP A 410 -1.46 -10.67 9.62
N LEU A 411 -2.41 -11.17 10.40
CA LEU A 411 -3.18 -12.37 10.06
C LEU A 411 -4.01 -12.17 8.78
N PHE A 412 -4.83 -11.13 8.77
CA PHE A 412 -5.74 -10.89 7.64
C PHE A 412 -4.99 -10.44 6.37
N MET A 413 -3.92 -9.65 6.54
CA MET A 413 -3.00 -9.33 5.46
C MET A 413 -2.42 -10.60 4.83
N GLY A 414 -1.94 -11.55 5.64
CA GLY A 414 -1.36 -12.79 5.14
C GLY A 414 -2.33 -13.63 4.32
N LEU A 415 -3.56 -13.79 4.80
CA LEU A 415 -4.60 -14.53 4.08
C LEU A 415 -4.97 -13.86 2.75
N MET A 416 -5.06 -12.53 2.74
CA MET A 416 -5.37 -11.74 1.55
C MET A 416 -4.27 -11.88 0.50
N VAL A 417 -3.00 -11.77 0.91
CA VAL A 417 -1.82 -11.92 0.04
C VAL A 417 -1.79 -13.28 -0.64
N ILE A 418 -1.97 -14.37 0.10
CA ILE A 418 -1.98 -15.73 -0.47
C ILE A 418 -3.04 -15.83 -1.56
N THR A 419 -4.25 -15.38 -1.26
CA THR A 419 -5.37 -15.44 -2.21
C THR A 419 -5.07 -14.67 -3.49
N ASN A 420 -4.51 -13.46 -3.34
CA ASN A 420 -4.19 -12.61 -4.49
C ASN A 420 -3.02 -13.15 -5.31
N LEU A 421 -1.93 -13.58 -4.67
CA LEU A 421 -0.76 -14.12 -5.36
C LEU A 421 -1.11 -15.36 -6.20
N ILE A 422 -1.98 -16.24 -5.71
CA ILE A 422 -2.51 -17.38 -6.48
C ILE A 422 -3.25 -16.86 -7.72
N ALA A 423 -4.16 -15.92 -7.57
CA ALA A 423 -4.96 -15.39 -8.68
C ALA A 423 -4.09 -14.72 -9.76
N ILE A 424 -3.16 -13.84 -9.36
CA ILE A 424 -2.31 -13.14 -10.33
C ILE A 424 -1.28 -14.06 -10.99
N THR A 425 -0.89 -15.16 -10.34
CA THR A 425 -0.03 -16.19 -10.95
C THR A 425 -0.78 -16.89 -12.08
N LEU A 426 -2.03 -17.28 -11.87
CA LEU A 426 -2.85 -17.95 -12.87
C LEU A 426 -3.21 -17.03 -14.05
N LEU A 427 -3.39 -15.74 -13.81
CA LEU A 427 -3.79 -14.74 -14.82
C LEU A 427 -2.61 -13.97 -15.41
N GLY A 428 -1.41 -14.11 -14.89
CA GLY A 428 -0.22 -13.29 -15.22
C GLY A 428 0.07 -13.21 -16.72
N ARG A 429 -0.21 -14.29 -17.47
CA ARG A 429 -0.04 -14.33 -18.92
C ARG A 429 -0.69 -13.14 -19.66
N PHE A 430 -1.85 -12.68 -19.19
CA PHE A 430 -2.55 -11.55 -19.81
C PHE A 430 -1.87 -10.21 -19.51
N ALA A 431 -1.32 -10.05 -18.30
CA ALA A 431 -0.52 -8.86 -17.96
C ALA A 431 0.80 -8.82 -18.76
N TYR A 432 1.46 -9.98 -18.97
CA TYR A 432 2.68 -10.06 -19.76
C TYR A 432 2.40 -9.73 -21.24
N ALA A 433 1.29 -10.24 -21.78
CA ALA A 433 0.87 -9.95 -23.16
C ALA A 433 0.50 -8.46 -23.32
N ALA A 434 -0.18 -7.87 -22.33
CA ALA A 434 -0.48 -6.42 -22.33
C ALA A 434 0.80 -5.58 -22.28
N LEU A 435 1.82 -5.95 -21.49
CA LEU A 435 3.11 -5.27 -21.51
C LEU A 435 3.79 -5.37 -22.86
N ALA A 436 3.80 -6.56 -23.45
CA ALA A 436 4.41 -6.77 -24.78
C ALA A 436 3.73 -5.94 -25.87
N ASP A 437 2.38 -5.85 -25.84
CA ASP A 437 1.61 -5.01 -26.73
C ASP A 437 1.94 -3.52 -26.54
N TYR A 438 1.96 -3.06 -25.29
CA TYR A 438 2.35 -1.69 -24.95
C TYR A 438 3.72 -1.31 -25.50
N VAL A 439 4.73 -2.14 -25.25
CA VAL A 439 6.11 -1.90 -25.69
C VAL A 439 6.21 -1.93 -27.21
N ARG A 440 5.48 -2.83 -27.89
CA ARG A 440 5.44 -2.90 -29.35
C ARG A 440 4.90 -1.60 -29.96
N GLN A 441 3.77 -1.08 -29.45
CA GLN A 441 3.17 0.15 -29.94
C GLN A 441 4.08 1.37 -29.66
N LYS A 442 4.73 1.42 -28.49
CA LYS A 442 5.70 2.48 -28.16
C LYS A 442 6.89 2.51 -29.12
N LYS A 443 7.46 1.35 -29.46
CA LYS A 443 8.55 1.25 -30.46
C LYS A 443 8.15 1.74 -31.84
N GLN A 444 6.86 1.75 -32.15
CA GLN A 444 6.31 2.30 -33.39
C GLN A 444 6.04 3.82 -33.31
N GLY A 445 6.42 4.48 -32.21
CA GLY A 445 6.18 5.91 -32.00
C GLY A 445 4.73 6.29 -31.65
N LYS A 446 3.85 5.31 -31.36
CA LYS A 446 2.43 5.52 -31.06
C LYS A 446 2.20 5.71 -29.55
N ASP A 447 1.13 6.44 -29.18
CA ASP A 447 0.60 6.32 -27.82
C ASP A 447 -0.23 5.02 -27.72
N PRO A 448 0.14 4.10 -26.82
CA PRO A 448 -0.47 2.77 -26.80
C PRO A 448 -1.97 2.79 -26.48
N VAL A 449 -2.74 2.12 -27.32
CA VAL A 449 -4.18 1.89 -27.17
C VAL A 449 -4.43 0.39 -27.09
N PHE A 450 -5.12 -0.05 -26.04
CA PHE A 450 -5.37 -1.46 -25.81
C PHE A 450 -6.65 -1.94 -26.49
N ARG A 451 -6.56 -3.13 -27.09
CA ARG A 451 -7.68 -3.84 -27.68
C ARG A 451 -7.70 -5.27 -27.15
N ALA A 452 -8.84 -5.70 -26.61
CA ALA A 452 -8.97 -7.04 -26.04
C ALA A 452 -8.73 -8.16 -27.07
N ASP A 453 -9.13 -7.95 -28.32
CA ASP A 453 -8.94 -8.89 -29.43
C ASP A 453 -7.47 -9.06 -29.86
N SER A 454 -6.57 -8.18 -29.43
CA SER A 454 -5.14 -8.30 -29.71
C SER A 454 -4.42 -9.34 -28.83
N ILE A 455 -5.08 -9.82 -27.78
CA ILE A 455 -4.49 -10.79 -26.84
C ILE A 455 -5.21 -12.14 -26.94
N PRO A 456 -4.53 -13.20 -27.40
CA PRO A 456 -5.12 -14.52 -27.55
C PRO A 456 -5.66 -15.09 -26.23
N GLY A 457 -6.90 -15.57 -26.25
CA GLY A 457 -7.56 -16.19 -25.10
C GLY A 457 -8.00 -15.21 -24.01
N LEU A 458 -7.93 -13.91 -24.24
CA LEU A 458 -8.50 -12.90 -23.34
C LEU A 458 -10.00 -12.79 -23.61
N THR A 459 -10.81 -13.05 -22.59
CA THR A 459 -12.28 -13.03 -22.64
C THR A 459 -12.85 -12.27 -21.45
N ASN A 460 -14.15 -12.00 -21.48
CA ASN A 460 -14.90 -11.36 -20.37
C ASN A 460 -14.40 -9.96 -20.00
N THR A 461 -13.87 -9.21 -20.97
CA THR A 461 -13.48 -7.80 -20.80
C THR A 461 -14.65 -6.90 -21.17
N GLU A 462 -15.08 -6.01 -20.28
CA GLU A 462 -16.26 -5.16 -20.50
C GLU A 462 -15.92 -3.80 -21.11
N CYS A 463 -14.75 -3.26 -20.76
CA CYS A 463 -14.39 -1.88 -21.10
C CYS A 463 -13.43 -1.74 -22.30
N TRP A 464 -13.10 -2.83 -23.00
CA TRP A 464 -12.07 -2.88 -24.03
C TRP A 464 -12.55 -3.45 -25.38
N ASP A 465 -13.88 -3.43 -25.61
CA ASP A 465 -14.48 -3.89 -26.86
C ASP A 465 -14.32 -2.86 -27.98
N LYS A 466 -14.49 -3.32 -29.25
CA LYS A 466 -14.27 -2.50 -30.46
C LYS A 466 -15.00 -1.16 -30.46
N SER A 467 -16.22 -1.09 -29.93
CA SER A 467 -17.02 0.13 -29.84
C SER A 467 -16.47 1.16 -28.84
N ALA A 468 -15.90 0.70 -27.73
CA ALA A 468 -15.31 1.56 -26.71
C ALA A 468 -13.94 2.14 -27.12
N VAL A 469 -13.26 1.51 -28.08
CA VAL A 469 -11.94 1.92 -28.57
C VAL A 469 -12.03 3.06 -29.59
N THR A 470 -13.05 3.04 -30.45
CA THR A 470 -13.25 4.08 -31.50
C THR A 470 -13.44 5.48 -30.90
N ASP A 471 -14.06 5.57 -29.71
CA ASP A 471 -14.22 6.84 -28.98
C ASP A 471 -12.91 7.29 -28.30
N LYS A 472 -12.01 6.38 -27.99
CA LYS A 472 -10.70 6.68 -27.38
C LYS A 472 -9.64 7.04 -28.42
N GLU A 473 -9.70 6.43 -29.61
CA GLU A 473 -8.83 6.79 -30.75
C GLU A 473 -9.13 8.17 -31.32
N LYS A 474 -10.40 8.64 -31.26
CA LYS A 474 -10.80 9.98 -31.66
C LYS A 474 -10.42 11.09 -30.65
N ALA A 475 -10.01 10.71 -29.46
CA ALA A 475 -9.68 11.64 -28.37
C ALA A 475 -8.15 11.80 -28.16
N VAL A 476 -7.32 11.09 -28.93
CA VAL A 476 -5.86 11.20 -29.02
C VAL A 476 -5.50 11.94 -30.32
#